data_11a009f18c9eb082b916b825a1b6e57f
#
_entry.id   11a009f18c9eb082b916b825a1b6e57f
#
_cell.length_a   1.000
_cell.length_b   1.000
_cell.length_c   1.000
_cell.angle_alpha   90.00
_cell.angle_beta   90.00
_cell.angle_gamma   90.00
#
_symmetry.space_group_name_H-M   'P 1'
#
loop_
_entity.id
_entity.type
_entity.pdbx_description
1 polymer ?
#
loop_
_entity_poly.entity_id
_entity_poly.type
_entity_poly.pdbx_seq_one_letter_code
_entity_poly.pdbx_strand_id
1 'polypeptide(L)'
;KLAGKSIGVTMGTNVNFMLENELSAAGVTAELVSVSPPDIVQALSRGDIFAGAMFPSFYAGAKKVLGDRYQEIRVNSYGTHFILVATKELIDKNPDAVRGVLRALYDGEKVVRNSPSDSYKAVSRVLGGTLKPDQVASASKNYHFRMNLDKSMLDLMVEEGMWILGRGSIKADMPTAGSIRPYIDTSFLQSIDASRVNLK
;
A
#
# COMPACT_ATOMS: atom_id res chain seq x y z
N LYS A 1 -13.90 21.45 -2.91
CA LYS A 1 -15.13 20.87 -3.50
C LYS A 1 -15.63 19.62 -2.77
N LEU A 2 -14.86 19.04 -1.83
CA LEU A 2 -15.22 17.85 -1.05
C LEU A 2 -15.91 18.17 0.28
N ALA A 3 -15.91 19.43 0.72
CA ALA A 3 -16.51 19.84 1.98
C ALA A 3 -17.99 19.45 2.06
N GLY A 4 -18.38 18.75 3.12
CA GLY A 4 -19.74 18.25 3.36
C GLY A 4 -20.21 17.16 2.40
N LYS A 5 -19.32 16.58 1.59
CA LYS A 5 -19.67 15.49 0.64
C LYS A 5 -19.38 14.12 1.24
N SER A 6 -20.13 13.11 0.77
CA SER A 6 -19.88 11.70 1.10
C SER A 6 -18.69 11.15 0.32
N ILE A 7 -17.75 10.55 1.03
CA ILE A 7 -16.57 9.89 0.43
C ILE A 7 -16.55 8.43 0.87
N GLY A 8 -16.66 7.52 -0.09
CA GLY A 8 -16.55 6.09 0.15
C GLY A 8 -15.10 5.67 0.37
N VAL A 9 -14.85 4.93 1.42
CA VAL A 9 -13.54 4.39 1.76
C VAL A 9 -13.68 3.10 2.56
N THR A 10 -12.73 2.18 2.41
CA THR A 10 -12.67 1.00 3.29
C THR A 10 -12.07 1.40 4.63
N MET A 11 -12.89 1.40 5.67
CA MET A 11 -12.48 1.83 7.01
C MET A 11 -11.39 0.93 7.60
N GLY A 12 -10.48 1.55 8.38
CA GLY A 12 -9.38 0.84 9.05
C GLY A 12 -8.23 0.42 8.13
N THR A 13 -8.17 0.96 6.90
CA THR A 13 -7.09 0.69 5.95
C THR A 13 -6.13 1.88 5.84
N ASN A 14 -4.97 1.64 5.26
CA ASN A 14 -4.01 2.69 4.93
C ASN A 14 -4.60 3.76 3.97
N VAL A 15 -5.54 3.39 3.11
CA VAL A 15 -6.26 4.36 2.26
C VAL A 15 -7.16 5.27 3.11
N ASN A 16 -7.78 4.73 4.17
CA ASN A 16 -8.55 5.54 5.11
C ASN A 16 -7.65 6.48 5.91
N PHE A 17 -6.50 5.98 6.41
CA PHE A 17 -5.50 6.80 7.07
C PHE A 17 -5.04 7.97 6.20
N MET A 18 -4.64 7.68 4.96
CA MET A 18 -4.26 8.72 3.98
C MET A 18 -5.37 9.75 3.77
N LEU A 19 -6.60 9.30 3.53
CA LEU A 19 -7.74 10.18 3.27
C LEU A 19 -8.01 11.14 4.45
N GLU A 20 -8.02 10.63 5.67
CA GLU A 20 -8.25 11.45 6.87
C GLU A 20 -7.14 12.50 7.05
N ASN A 21 -5.88 12.12 6.83
CA ASN A 21 -4.75 13.05 6.91
C ASN A 21 -4.85 14.15 5.84
N GLU A 22 -5.18 13.80 4.60
CA GLU A 22 -5.31 14.79 3.51
C GLU A 22 -6.48 15.75 3.74
N LEU A 23 -7.62 15.23 4.20
CA LEU A 23 -8.78 16.08 4.55
C LEU A 23 -8.43 17.03 5.69
N SER A 24 -7.76 16.52 6.73
CA SER A 24 -7.30 17.31 7.88
C SER A 24 -6.31 18.40 7.45
N ALA A 25 -5.31 18.05 6.66
CA ALA A 25 -4.30 18.99 6.15
C ALA A 25 -4.92 20.09 5.28
N ALA A 26 -5.99 19.75 4.54
CA ALA A 26 -6.72 20.69 3.72
C ALA A 26 -7.78 21.51 4.49
N GLY A 27 -8.02 21.24 5.78
CA GLY A 27 -9.10 21.84 6.58
C GLY A 27 -10.48 21.50 6.06
N VAL A 28 -10.65 20.30 5.46
CA VAL A 28 -11.90 19.86 4.84
C VAL A 28 -12.58 18.82 5.72
N THR A 29 -13.86 19.07 6.06
CA THR A 29 -14.73 18.07 6.68
C THR A 29 -15.59 17.40 5.62
N ALA A 30 -15.58 16.07 5.57
CA ALA A 30 -16.39 15.24 4.68
C ALA A 30 -17.03 14.08 5.47
N GLU A 31 -18.11 13.53 4.93
CA GLU A 31 -18.75 12.33 5.48
C GLU A 31 -18.05 11.10 4.93
N LEU A 32 -17.40 10.30 5.80
CA LEU A 32 -16.76 9.06 5.39
C LEU A 32 -17.75 7.90 5.46
N VAL A 33 -17.99 7.27 4.30
CA VAL A 33 -18.91 6.14 4.17
C VAL A 33 -18.10 4.86 4.02
N SER A 34 -18.37 3.86 4.87
CA SER A 34 -17.70 2.55 4.79
C SER A 34 -18.18 1.78 3.57
N VAL A 35 -17.28 1.56 2.60
CA VAL A 35 -17.55 0.82 1.37
C VAL A 35 -16.43 -0.17 1.12
N SER A 36 -16.76 -1.40 0.73
CA SER A 36 -15.73 -2.40 0.40
C SER A 36 -14.99 -1.99 -0.89
N PRO A 37 -13.69 -2.36 -1.06
CA PRO A 37 -12.92 -1.90 -2.21
C PRO A 37 -13.55 -2.17 -3.58
N PRO A 38 -14.13 -3.36 -3.86
CA PRO A 38 -14.76 -3.62 -5.16
C PRO A 38 -16.04 -2.81 -5.38
N ASP A 39 -16.74 -2.40 -4.32
CA ASP A 39 -18.04 -1.73 -4.40
C ASP A 39 -17.95 -0.21 -4.58
N ILE A 40 -16.78 0.39 -4.29
CA ILE A 40 -16.58 1.85 -4.40
C ILE A 40 -16.89 2.35 -5.82
N VAL A 41 -16.45 1.60 -6.85
CA VAL A 41 -16.67 1.99 -8.24
C VAL A 41 -18.17 2.00 -8.60
N GLN A 42 -18.91 1.03 -8.11
CA GLN A 42 -20.36 0.95 -8.35
C GLN A 42 -21.11 2.04 -7.59
N ALA A 43 -20.73 2.28 -6.32
CA ALA A 43 -21.32 3.35 -5.52
C ALA A 43 -21.10 4.74 -6.15
N LEU A 44 -19.91 5.00 -6.70
CA LEU A 44 -19.63 6.21 -7.50
C LEU A 44 -20.50 6.29 -8.75
N SER A 45 -20.66 5.18 -9.47
CA SER A 45 -21.43 5.13 -10.71
C SER A 45 -22.92 5.45 -10.48
N ARG A 46 -23.47 4.95 -9.37
CA ARG A 46 -24.88 5.21 -8.99
C ARG A 46 -25.10 6.56 -8.33
N GLY A 47 -24.04 7.23 -7.86
CA GLY A 47 -24.14 8.47 -7.11
C GLY A 47 -24.45 8.29 -5.61
N ASP A 48 -24.30 7.07 -5.07
CA ASP A 48 -24.47 6.78 -3.64
C ASP A 48 -23.41 7.49 -2.79
N ILE A 49 -22.25 7.75 -3.38
CA ILE A 49 -21.14 8.53 -2.83
C ILE A 49 -20.68 9.58 -3.84
N PHE A 50 -20.24 10.73 -3.36
CA PHE A 50 -19.75 11.81 -4.21
C PHE A 50 -18.33 11.57 -4.72
N ALA A 51 -17.46 10.98 -3.88
CA ALA A 51 -16.08 10.62 -4.21
C ALA A 51 -15.74 9.27 -3.60
N GLY A 52 -14.64 8.66 -4.03
CA GLY A 52 -14.15 7.40 -3.48
C GLY A 52 -12.63 7.40 -3.32
N ALA A 53 -12.14 6.99 -2.16
CA ALA A 53 -10.74 6.69 -1.93
C ALA A 53 -10.53 5.18 -2.08
N MET A 54 -9.67 4.78 -3.02
CA MET A 54 -9.52 3.37 -3.39
C MET A 54 -8.06 3.01 -3.71
N PHE A 55 -7.79 1.73 -3.69
CA PHE A 55 -6.47 1.21 -4.06
C PHE A 55 -6.19 1.36 -5.56
N PRO A 56 -4.93 1.54 -5.98
CA PRO A 56 -4.56 1.72 -7.40
C PRO A 56 -5.05 0.62 -8.34
N SER A 57 -5.23 -0.61 -7.84
CA SER A 57 -5.77 -1.74 -8.62
C SER A 57 -7.18 -1.50 -9.17
N PHE A 58 -7.94 -0.58 -8.58
CA PHE A 58 -9.32 -0.25 -9.00
C PHE A 58 -9.41 0.96 -9.94
N TYR A 59 -8.34 1.73 -10.13
CA TYR A 59 -8.38 2.96 -10.93
C TYR A 59 -8.80 2.72 -12.38
N ALA A 60 -8.26 1.67 -13.02
CA ALA A 60 -8.62 1.36 -14.40
C ALA A 60 -10.10 0.98 -14.55
N GLY A 61 -10.63 0.22 -13.58
CA GLY A 61 -12.06 -0.12 -13.52
C GLY A 61 -12.94 1.12 -13.33
N ALA A 62 -12.56 2.01 -12.39
CA ALA A 62 -13.27 3.26 -12.15
C ALA A 62 -13.30 4.14 -13.41
N LYS A 63 -12.16 4.31 -14.08
CA LYS A 63 -12.06 5.07 -15.33
C LYS A 63 -12.96 4.50 -16.42
N LYS A 64 -13.00 3.19 -16.56
CA LYS A 64 -13.85 2.50 -17.55
C LYS A 64 -15.34 2.72 -17.27
N VAL A 65 -15.76 2.62 -16.01
CA VAL A 65 -17.18 2.71 -15.61
C VAL A 65 -17.68 4.16 -15.61
N LEU A 66 -16.86 5.11 -15.16
CA LEU A 66 -17.26 6.51 -15.02
C LEU A 66 -17.10 7.31 -16.35
N GLY A 67 -16.23 6.82 -17.27
CA GLY A 67 -16.00 7.52 -18.55
C GLY A 67 -15.58 8.97 -18.34
N ASP A 68 -16.28 9.90 -19.00
CA ASP A 68 -15.99 11.35 -18.94
C ASP A 68 -16.27 11.97 -17.57
N ARG A 69 -17.00 11.28 -16.69
CA ARG A 69 -17.22 11.72 -15.31
C ARG A 69 -16.03 11.39 -14.39
N TYR A 70 -15.06 10.59 -14.85
CA TYR A 70 -13.91 10.23 -14.05
C TYR A 70 -12.99 11.44 -13.84
N GLN A 71 -12.78 11.78 -12.58
CA GLN A 71 -11.79 12.76 -12.15
C GLN A 71 -10.90 12.12 -11.09
N GLU A 72 -9.62 12.43 -11.13
CA GLU A 72 -8.63 11.87 -10.21
C GLU A 72 -7.92 13.00 -9.47
N ILE A 73 -7.92 12.91 -8.15
CA ILE A 73 -7.10 13.75 -7.28
C ILE A 73 -5.96 12.88 -6.78
N ARG A 74 -4.73 13.20 -7.17
CA ARG A 74 -3.54 12.53 -6.68
C ARG A 74 -2.95 13.30 -5.52
N VAL A 75 -2.56 12.57 -4.49
CA VAL A 75 -1.79 13.08 -3.36
C VAL A 75 -0.39 12.47 -3.39
N ASN A 76 0.62 13.25 -3.07
CA ASN A 76 2.02 12.82 -3.08
C ASN A 76 2.63 12.82 -1.67
N SER A 77 1.82 13.13 -0.66
CA SER A 77 2.22 13.23 0.74
C SER A 77 2.26 11.89 1.47
N TYR A 78 1.63 10.85 0.88
CA TYR A 78 1.54 9.53 1.48
C TYR A 78 2.19 8.47 0.59
N GLY A 79 3.14 7.72 1.17
CA GLY A 79 3.71 6.51 0.61
C GLY A 79 3.44 5.34 1.55
N THR A 80 2.97 4.21 1.04
CA THR A 80 2.80 2.98 1.84
C THR A 80 3.90 1.97 1.54
N HIS A 81 4.18 1.11 2.51
CA HIS A 81 5.14 0.02 2.37
C HIS A 81 4.41 -1.32 2.27
N PHE A 82 4.87 -2.17 1.35
CA PHE A 82 4.49 -3.57 1.34
C PHE A 82 5.51 -4.34 2.15
N ILE A 83 5.07 -5.06 3.17
CA ILE A 83 5.94 -5.80 4.08
C ILE A 83 5.80 -7.31 3.87
N LEU A 84 6.92 -8.02 3.99
CA LEU A 84 6.92 -9.47 4.09
C LEU A 84 6.85 -9.84 5.57
N VAL A 85 5.86 -10.65 5.92
CA VAL A 85 5.66 -11.14 7.28
C VAL A 85 5.90 -12.64 7.31
N ALA A 86 6.64 -13.11 8.32
CA ALA A 86 6.87 -14.52 8.57
C ALA A 86 6.56 -14.85 10.03
N THR A 87 6.06 -16.06 10.29
CA THR A 87 5.89 -16.54 11.66
C THR A 87 7.25 -16.81 12.29
N LYS A 88 7.35 -16.63 13.63
CA LYS A 88 8.56 -16.99 14.35
C LYS A 88 8.95 -18.45 14.12
N GLU A 89 7.98 -19.34 14.09
CA GLU A 89 8.21 -20.76 13.82
C GLU A 89 8.91 -20.99 12.47
N LEU A 90 8.47 -20.31 11.40
CA LEU A 90 9.10 -20.42 10.08
C LEU A 90 10.54 -19.89 10.11
N ILE A 91 10.77 -18.76 10.78
CA ILE A 91 12.08 -18.16 10.93
C ILE A 91 13.04 -19.12 11.68
N ASP A 92 12.58 -19.71 12.77
CA ASP A 92 13.41 -20.58 13.62
C ASP A 92 13.68 -21.95 12.96
N LYS A 93 12.67 -22.55 12.31
CA LYS A 93 12.77 -23.91 11.77
C LYS A 93 13.27 -23.97 10.33
N ASN A 94 13.03 -22.91 9.54
CA ASN A 94 13.37 -22.92 8.12
C ASN A 94 13.87 -21.53 7.62
N PRO A 95 14.96 -21.01 8.21
CA PRO A 95 15.49 -19.68 7.85
C PRO A 95 15.94 -19.59 6.39
N ASP A 96 16.35 -20.72 5.79
CA ASP A 96 16.77 -20.73 4.38
C ASP A 96 15.61 -20.51 3.41
N ALA A 97 14.39 -20.95 3.77
CA ALA A 97 13.21 -20.62 2.99
C ALA A 97 12.92 -19.10 3.01
N VAL A 98 13.06 -18.45 4.16
CA VAL A 98 12.90 -16.99 4.30
C VAL A 98 13.96 -16.27 3.45
N ARG A 99 15.23 -16.68 3.53
CA ARG A 99 16.31 -16.11 2.68
C ARG A 99 16.04 -16.33 1.19
N GLY A 100 15.56 -17.52 0.82
CA GLY A 100 15.23 -17.85 -0.57
C GLY A 100 14.15 -16.92 -1.15
N VAL A 101 13.08 -16.67 -0.39
CA VAL A 101 12.02 -15.73 -0.79
C VAL A 101 12.57 -14.31 -0.92
N LEU A 102 13.32 -13.82 0.07
CA LEU A 102 13.89 -12.47 0.02
C LEU A 102 14.87 -12.31 -1.13
N ARG A 103 15.70 -13.33 -1.42
CA ARG A 103 16.61 -13.31 -2.57
C ARG A 103 15.85 -13.26 -3.89
N ALA A 104 14.79 -14.06 -4.03
CA ALA A 104 13.95 -14.04 -5.22
C ALA A 104 13.30 -12.66 -5.44
N LEU A 105 12.81 -12.01 -4.36
CA LEU A 105 12.28 -10.65 -4.43
C LEU A 105 13.36 -9.62 -4.80
N TYR A 106 14.56 -9.74 -4.23
CA TYR A 106 15.69 -8.87 -4.53
C TYR A 106 16.16 -9.01 -5.99
N ASP A 107 16.18 -10.22 -6.52
CA ASP A 107 16.51 -10.46 -7.93
C ASP A 107 15.35 -9.98 -8.85
N GLY A 108 14.10 -10.15 -8.43
CA GLY A 108 12.93 -9.59 -9.11
C GLY A 108 12.98 -8.06 -9.21
N GLU A 109 13.41 -7.36 -8.16
CA GLU A 109 13.66 -5.90 -8.22
C GLU A 109 14.65 -5.52 -9.32
N LYS A 110 15.73 -6.30 -9.46
CA LYS A 110 16.71 -6.05 -10.53
C LYS A 110 16.09 -6.22 -11.92
N VAL A 111 15.25 -7.23 -12.10
CA VAL A 111 14.52 -7.43 -13.38
C VAL A 111 13.60 -6.25 -13.67
N VAL A 112 12.83 -5.80 -12.68
CA VAL A 112 11.95 -4.63 -12.85
C VAL A 112 12.74 -3.39 -13.29
N ARG A 113 13.92 -3.18 -12.71
CA ARG A 113 14.76 -2.00 -12.99
C ARG A 113 15.50 -2.11 -14.31
N ASN A 114 16.07 -3.27 -14.62
CA ASN A 114 16.98 -3.46 -15.76
C ASN A 114 16.25 -3.92 -17.02
N SER A 115 15.10 -4.59 -16.88
CA SER A 115 14.31 -5.15 -17.97
C SER A 115 12.81 -4.95 -17.73
N PRO A 116 12.34 -3.69 -17.62
CA PRO A 116 10.95 -3.41 -17.25
C PRO A 116 9.93 -4.05 -18.20
N SER A 117 10.20 -4.12 -19.49
CA SER A 117 9.31 -4.78 -20.47
C SER A 117 9.08 -6.27 -20.13
N ASP A 118 10.12 -6.97 -19.73
CA ASP A 118 10.03 -8.40 -19.38
C ASP A 118 9.32 -8.59 -18.05
N SER A 119 9.51 -7.68 -17.09
CA SER A 119 8.77 -7.69 -15.84
C SER A 119 7.26 -7.51 -16.08
N TYR A 120 6.84 -6.59 -16.96
CA TYR A 120 5.44 -6.38 -17.29
C TYR A 120 4.79 -7.61 -17.95
N LYS A 121 5.51 -8.28 -18.85
CA LYS A 121 5.06 -9.55 -19.44
C LYS A 121 4.95 -10.66 -18.41
N ALA A 122 5.92 -10.74 -17.47
CA ALA A 122 5.89 -11.73 -16.41
C ALA A 122 4.69 -11.51 -15.47
N VAL A 123 4.43 -10.28 -15.02
CA VAL A 123 3.27 -9.93 -14.19
C VAL A 123 1.96 -10.23 -14.93
N SER A 124 1.84 -9.82 -16.20
CA SER A 124 0.66 -10.12 -17.02
C SER A 124 0.37 -11.63 -17.08
N ARG A 125 1.40 -12.44 -17.28
CA ARG A 125 1.30 -13.91 -17.31
C ARG A 125 0.85 -14.49 -15.98
N VAL A 126 1.45 -14.04 -14.85
CA VAL A 126 1.09 -14.50 -13.50
C VAL A 126 -0.36 -14.14 -13.16
N LEU A 127 -0.84 -13.00 -13.64
CA LEU A 127 -2.24 -12.57 -13.49
C LEU A 127 -3.19 -13.22 -14.53
N GLY A 128 -2.76 -14.27 -15.21
CA GLY A 128 -3.59 -14.99 -16.18
C GLY A 128 -4.03 -14.13 -17.38
N GLY A 129 -3.29 -13.07 -17.72
CA GLY A 129 -3.62 -12.15 -18.81
C GLY A 129 -4.75 -11.16 -18.49
N THR A 130 -5.24 -11.11 -17.25
CA THR A 130 -6.28 -10.17 -16.80
C THR A 130 -5.85 -8.70 -17.03
N LEU A 131 -4.56 -8.41 -16.84
CA LEU A 131 -3.94 -7.15 -17.22
C LEU A 131 -2.94 -7.39 -18.35
N LYS A 132 -3.06 -6.61 -19.43
CA LYS A 132 -2.07 -6.63 -20.50
C LYS A 132 -0.77 -5.95 -20.07
N PRO A 133 0.39 -6.24 -20.71
CA PRO A 133 1.67 -5.66 -20.32
C PRO A 133 1.70 -4.12 -20.28
N ASP A 134 0.99 -3.45 -21.19
CA ASP A 134 0.86 -1.98 -21.22
C ASP A 134 0.06 -1.45 -20.02
N GLN A 135 -0.96 -2.17 -19.58
CA GLN A 135 -1.72 -1.85 -18.37
C GLN A 135 -0.88 -2.06 -17.10
N VAL A 136 -0.07 -3.13 -17.06
CA VAL A 136 0.91 -3.34 -15.98
C VAL A 136 1.93 -2.21 -15.96
N ALA A 137 2.46 -1.81 -17.10
CA ALA A 137 3.39 -0.68 -17.24
C ALA A 137 2.78 0.63 -16.72
N SER A 138 1.51 0.88 -17.02
CA SER A 138 0.80 2.06 -16.51
C SER A 138 0.62 2.00 -14.98
N ALA A 139 0.21 0.86 -14.45
CA ALA A 139 0.03 0.67 -13.01
C ALA A 139 1.35 0.76 -12.24
N SER A 140 2.46 0.25 -12.80
CA SER A 140 3.78 0.23 -12.17
C SER A 140 4.33 1.62 -11.83
N LYS A 141 3.85 2.67 -12.53
CA LYS A 141 4.21 4.08 -12.23
C LYS A 141 3.78 4.55 -10.83
N ASN A 142 2.86 3.83 -10.20
CA ASN A 142 2.39 4.13 -8.85
C ASN A 142 3.21 3.42 -7.75
N TYR A 143 4.23 2.65 -8.12
CA TYR A 143 5.00 1.82 -7.18
C TYR A 143 6.49 2.08 -7.29
N HIS A 144 7.17 2.08 -6.15
CA HIS A 144 8.61 2.08 -6.04
C HIS A 144 9.10 0.67 -5.69
N PHE A 145 9.61 -0.02 -6.70
CA PHE A 145 10.14 -1.38 -6.52
C PHE A 145 11.54 -1.31 -5.94
N ARG A 146 11.63 -1.21 -4.63
CA ARG A 146 12.88 -1.24 -3.88
C ARG A 146 12.68 -1.98 -2.57
N MET A 147 13.44 -3.04 -2.38
CA MET A 147 13.45 -3.80 -1.14
C MET A 147 14.43 -3.16 -0.16
N ASN A 148 13.93 -2.56 0.90
CA ASN A 148 14.71 -1.91 1.95
C ASN A 148 13.97 -1.94 3.28
N LEU A 149 14.74 -1.80 4.35
CA LEU A 149 14.25 -1.53 5.70
C LEU A 149 14.86 -0.20 6.14
N ASP A 150 14.06 0.84 6.19
CA ASP A 150 14.52 2.18 6.56
C ASP A 150 13.64 2.83 7.63
N LYS A 151 14.12 3.95 8.14
CA LYS A 151 13.45 4.70 9.19
C LYS A 151 12.05 5.15 8.78
N SER A 152 11.84 5.51 7.52
CA SER A 152 10.53 6.02 7.06
C SER A 152 9.43 4.95 7.19
N MET A 153 9.78 3.68 6.95
CA MET A 153 8.86 2.57 7.19
C MET A 153 8.50 2.47 8.68
N LEU A 154 9.49 2.53 9.56
CA LEU A 154 9.28 2.45 11.00
C LEU A 154 8.44 3.63 11.52
N ASP A 155 8.73 4.84 11.06
CA ASP A 155 7.98 6.04 11.41
C ASP A 155 6.51 5.91 10.97
N LEU A 156 6.26 5.46 9.74
CA LEU A 156 4.90 5.24 9.24
C LEU A 156 4.15 4.15 10.05
N MET A 157 4.82 3.07 10.43
CA MET A 157 4.20 2.04 11.29
C MET A 157 3.78 2.60 12.65
N VAL A 158 4.55 3.52 13.23
CA VAL A 158 4.18 4.22 14.47
C VAL A 158 2.97 5.13 14.23
N GLU A 159 2.97 5.93 13.17
CA GLU A 159 1.89 6.86 12.84
C GLU A 159 0.57 6.13 12.57
N GLU A 160 0.58 5.10 11.74
CA GLU A 160 -0.60 4.28 11.45
C GLU A 160 -1.07 3.53 12.71
N GLY A 161 -0.15 3.06 13.55
CA GLY A 161 -0.46 2.42 14.82
C GLY A 161 -1.14 3.37 15.81
N MET A 162 -0.66 4.60 15.94
CA MET A 162 -1.31 5.63 16.76
C MET A 162 -2.70 5.98 16.24
N TRP A 163 -2.84 6.10 14.93
CA TRP A 163 -4.12 6.39 14.30
C TRP A 163 -5.16 5.30 14.54
N ILE A 164 -4.80 4.02 14.38
CA ILE A 164 -5.74 2.91 14.59
C ILE A 164 -6.15 2.76 16.05
N LEU A 165 -5.23 3.02 16.99
CA LEU A 165 -5.54 3.09 18.42
C LEU A 165 -6.51 4.22 18.76
N GLY A 166 -6.29 5.41 18.19
CA GLY A 166 -7.17 6.56 18.37
C GLY A 166 -8.61 6.31 17.91
N ARG A 167 -8.84 5.35 17.02
CA ARG A 167 -10.18 4.93 16.59
C ARG A 167 -10.87 3.98 17.56
N GLY A 168 -10.18 3.51 18.59
CA GLY A 168 -10.72 2.56 19.56
C GLY A 168 -10.99 1.15 19.03
N SER A 169 -10.52 0.84 17.82
CA SER A 169 -10.74 -0.45 17.15
C SER A 169 -9.94 -1.58 17.80
N ILE A 170 -8.83 -1.24 18.44
CA ILE A 170 -7.96 -2.16 19.16
C ILE A 170 -7.59 -1.57 20.51
N LYS A 171 -7.26 -2.44 21.49
CA LYS A 171 -6.73 -2.04 22.79
C LYS A 171 -5.29 -2.51 22.88
N ALA A 172 -4.35 -1.60 22.92
CA ALA A 172 -2.92 -1.86 23.05
C ALA A 172 -2.24 -0.62 23.64
N ASP A 173 -1.00 -0.78 24.05
CA ASP A 173 -0.16 0.35 24.44
C ASP A 173 0.16 1.22 23.22
N MET A 174 0.46 2.50 23.45
CA MET A 174 0.87 3.42 22.38
C MET A 174 2.11 2.88 21.65
N PRO A 175 2.06 2.73 20.32
CA PRO A 175 3.20 2.26 19.57
C PRO A 175 4.31 3.30 19.56
N THR A 176 5.52 2.83 19.69
CA THR A 176 6.75 3.60 19.56
C THR A 176 7.72 2.87 18.66
N ALA A 177 8.72 3.55 18.14
CA ALA A 177 9.80 2.90 17.40
C ALA A 177 10.45 1.76 18.22
N GLY A 178 10.60 1.97 19.53
CA GLY A 178 11.14 0.97 20.46
C GLY A 178 10.27 -0.28 20.61
N SER A 179 8.94 -0.13 20.64
CA SER A 179 8.02 -1.26 20.77
C SER A 179 7.84 -2.04 19.45
N ILE A 180 7.99 -1.39 18.30
CA ILE A 180 7.86 -2.03 16.97
C ILE A 180 9.15 -2.69 16.52
N ARG A 181 10.30 -2.07 16.81
CA ARG A 181 11.63 -2.52 16.37
C ARG A 181 11.93 -4.00 16.63
N PRO A 182 11.58 -4.61 17.76
CA PRO A 182 11.83 -6.03 18.03
C PRO A 182 11.14 -7.01 17.07
N TYR A 183 10.11 -6.55 16.36
CA TYR A 183 9.38 -7.36 15.38
C TYR A 183 9.96 -7.24 13.95
N ILE A 184 11.01 -6.43 13.76
CA ILE A 184 11.67 -6.24 12.47
C ILE A 184 12.99 -6.98 12.47
N ASP A 185 13.04 -8.14 11.81
CA ASP A 185 14.27 -8.89 11.64
C ASP A 185 15.07 -8.36 10.44
N THR A 186 16.14 -7.66 10.73
CA THR A 186 17.03 -7.09 9.73
C THR A 186 18.06 -8.06 9.17
N SER A 187 18.32 -9.17 9.87
CA SER A 187 19.46 -10.07 9.61
C SER A 187 19.39 -10.71 8.21
N PHE A 188 18.18 -11.08 7.80
CA PHE A 188 17.96 -11.70 6.48
C PHE A 188 18.31 -10.76 5.34
N LEU A 189 17.79 -9.53 5.36
CA LEU A 189 18.07 -8.56 4.31
C LEU A 189 19.54 -8.09 4.37
N GLN A 190 20.10 -7.90 5.56
CA GLN A 190 21.52 -7.58 5.73
C GLN A 190 22.42 -8.64 5.11
N SER A 191 22.07 -9.93 5.20
CA SER A 191 22.83 -11.03 4.61
C SER A 191 22.79 -11.04 3.07
N ILE A 192 21.81 -10.38 2.46
CA ILE A 192 21.68 -10.24 1.00
C ILE A 192 22.37 -8.96 0.52
N ASP A 193 22.06 -7.83 1.17
CA ASP A 193 22.60 -6.51 0.87
C ASP A 193 22.48 -5.60 2.09
N ALA A 194 23.58 -5.44 2.83
CA ALA A 194 23.61 -4.64 4.06
C ALA A 194 23.25 -3.16 3.84
N SER A 195 23.47 -2.63 2.62
CA SER A 195 23.16 -1.25 2.28
C SER A 195 21.65 -0.96 2.24
N ARG A 196 20.81 -1.99 2.26
CA ARG A 196 19.35 -1.91 2.23
C ARG A 196 18.72 -1.77 3.62
N VAL A 197 19.54 -1.75 4.67
CA VAL A 197 19.04 -1.66 6.05
C VAL A 197 19.57 -0.40 6.72
N ASN A 198 18.67 0.55 6.99
CA ASN A 198 18.95 1.79 7.70
C ASN A 198 17.74 2.18 8.56
N LEU A 199 17.65 1.61 9.76
CA LEU A 199 16.59 1.88 10.73
C LEU A 199 17.01 2.85 11.85
N LYS A 200 18.09 3.60 11.62
CA LYS A 200 18.61 4.59 12.58
C LYS A 200 17.83 5.90 12.51
#